data_5fd847e0d3bb5f0733221459124ac733
#
_entry.id   5fd847e0d3bb5f0733221459124ac733
#
_cell.length_a   1.000
_cell.length_b   1.000
_cell.length_c   1.000
_cell.angle_alpha   90.00
_cell.angle_beta   90.00
_cell.angle_gamma   90.00
#
_symmetry.space_group_name_H-M   'P 1'
#
loop_
_entity.id
_entity.type
_entity.pdbx_description
1 polymer ?
#
loop_
_entity_poly.entity_id
_entity_poly.type
_entity_poly.pdbx_seq_one_letter_code
_entity_poly.pdbx_strand_id
1 'polypeptide(L)'
;MTVYLYVGKYYVVDAGYPNRPGYLCPYKGERYHLPEWHRGIEPNSPKEKFNRIHLSVRNVIERSFGLLKMKWQMLYKMPSFSMLTQKKIVAATMVLHNFIREHASDDEDFANFDRDPNFVPTIPERYNKYAVSPHASDDSTDEPSFVTMDVFRDSMATSIALA
;
A
#
# COMPACT_ATOMS: atom_id res chain seq x y z
N MET A 1 4.50 3.84 -19.81
CA MET A 1 3.38 2.91 -19.54
C MET A 1 2.22 3.77 -19.09
N THR A 2 1.26 4.02 -19.97
CA THR A 2 0.11 4.90 -19.68
C THR A 2 -0.87 4.08 -18.83
N VAL A 3 -0.99 4.45 -17.56
CA VAL A 3 -1.97 3.82 -16.67
C VAL A 3 -3.32 4.49 -16.98
N TYR A 4 -4.22 3.75 -17.60
CA TYR A 4 -5.60 4.22 -17.82
C TYR A 4 -6.35 4.19 -16.49
N LEU A 5 -6.44 5.35 -15.84
CA LEU A 5 -7.37 5.55 -14.73
C LEU A 5 -8.76 5.77 -15.30
N TYR A 6 -9.72 4.96 -14.90
CA TYR A 6 -11.13 5.26 -15.17
C TYR A 6 -11.49 6.60 -14.52
N VAL A 7 -12.33 7.38 -15.20
CA VAL A 7 -12.81 8.66 -14.70
C VAL A 7 -13.36 8.49 -13.25
N GLY A 8 -12.87 9.31 -12.33
CA GLY A 8 -13.28 9.27 -10.92
C GLY A 8 -12.56 8.24 -10.05
N LYS A 9 -11.56 7.50 -10.57
CA LYS A 9 -10.71 6.59 -9.76
C LYS A 9 -9.33 7.18 -9.54
N TYR A 10 -8.71 6.80 -8.43
CA TYR A 10 -7.37 7.22 -8.05
C TYR A 10 -6.64 6.09 -7.33
N TYR A 11 -5.32 6.12 -7.37
CA TYR A 11 -4.47 5.23 -6.60
C TYR A 11 -4.12 5.89 -5.26
N VAL A 12 -4.30 5.16 -4.18
CA VAL A 12 -3.78 5.52 -2.85
C VAL A 12 -2.29 5.19 -2.85
N VAL A 13 -1.46 6.22 -2.70
CA VAL A 13 0.00 6.10 -2.83
C VAL A 13 0.74 6.58 -1.58
N ASP A 14 2.01 6.28 -1.49
CA ASP A 14 2.86 6.65 -0.36
C ASP A 14 3.17 8.15 -0.32
N ALA A 15 3.61 8.63 0.85
CA ALA A 15 4.02 10.03 1.07
C ALA A 15 5.16 10.50 0.16
N GLY A 16 5.97 9.58 -0.37
CA GLY A 16 7.01 9.87 -1.36
C GLY A 16 6.50 10.21 -2.76
N TYR A 17 5.22 9.98 -3.05
CA TYR A 17 4.65 10.32 -4.35
C TYR A 17 4.08 11.75 -4.35
N PRO A 18 4.10 12.46 -5.50
CA PRO A 18 3.43 13.75 -5.62
C PRO A 18 1.91 13.58 -5.63
N ASN A 19 1.18 14.52 -5.02
CA ASN A 19 -0.28 14.55 -5.05
C ASN A 19 -0.74 15.16 -6.39
N ARG A 20 -0.93 14.33 -7.39
CA ARG A 20 -1.28 14.72 -8.76
C ARG A 20 -2.46 13.90 -9.29
N PRO A 21 -3.13 14.32 -10.38
CA PRO A 21 -4.29 13.62 -10.93
C PRO A 21 -4.08 12.11 -11.04
N GLY A 22 -4.96 11.35 -10.40
CA GLY A 22 -4.90 9.89 -10.34
C GLY A 22 -4.08 9.31 -9.19
N TYR A 23 -3.39 10.13 -8.39
CA TYR A 23 -2.60 9.69 -7.24
C TYR A 23 -2.99 10.49 -6.01
N LEU A 24 -3.46 9.80 -4.98
CA LEU A 24 -3.87 10.39 -3.70
C LEU A 24 -2.84 10.02 -2.66
N CYS A 25 -2.05 10.98 -2.21
CA CYS A 25 -1.05 10.81 -1.16
C CYS A 25 -1.54 11.35 0.20
N PRO A 26 -0.96 10.89 1.32
CA PRO A 26 -1.28 11.42 2.64
C PRO A 26 -0.79 12.86 2.81
N TYR A 27 -1.29 13.53 3.84
CA TYR A 27 -0.77 14.84 4.23
C TYR A 27 0.62 14.69 4.87
N LYS A 28 1.60 15.41 4.34
CA LYS A 28 2.94 15.51 4.93
C LYS A 28 2.88 16.40 6.19
N GLY A 29 3.72 16.08 7.17
CA GLY A 29 3.77 16.84 8.43
C GLY A 29 2.65 16.56 9.44
N GLU A 30 1.67 15.74 9.07
CA GLU A 30 0.62 15.26 9.96
C GLU A 30 0.92 13.82 10.40
N ARG A 31 0.36 13.40 11.53
CA ARG A 31 0.54 12.03 12.06
C ARG A 31 0.12 10.98 11.02
N TYR A 32 1.01 10.04 10.75
CA TYR A 32 0.76 9.04 9.70
C TYR A 32 1.17 7.61 10.08
N HIS A 33 2.13 7.39 10.99
CA HIS A 33 2.68 6.05 11.23
C HIS A 33 1.82 5.24 12.20
N LEU A 34 1.67 3.92 11.91
CA LEU A 34 0.92 2.96 12.74
C LEU A 34 1.27 3.02 14.24
N PRO A 35 2.56 3.05 14.67
CA PRO A 35 2.90 3.12 16.07
C PRO A 35 2.36 4.36 16.81
N GLU A 36 2.07 5.42 16.08
CA GLU A 36 1.51 6.65 16.65
C GLU A 36 0.03 6.48 17.00
N TRP A 37 -0.70 5.61 16.24
CA TRP A 37 -2.11 5.30 16.47
C TRP A 37 -2.33 4.22 17.53
N HIS A 38 -1.37 3.31 17.75
CA HIS A 38 -1.46 2.27 18.77
C HIS A 38 -1.45 2.78 20.21
N ARG A 39 -1.13 4.06 20.41
CA ARG A 39 -1.14 4.72 21.72
C ARG A 39 -2.54 5.19 22.15
N GLY A 40 -3.59 4.87 21.40
CA GLY A 40 -4.97 5.23 21.73
C GLY A 40 -5.27 6.73 21.59
N ILE A 41 -4.40 7.49 20.93
CA ILE A 41 -4.60 8.91 20.72
C ILE A 41 -5.49 9.11 19.50
N GLU A 42 -6.69 9.64 19.70
CA GLU A 42 -7.61 9.98 18.62
C GLU A 42 -7.05 11.09 17.71
N PRO A 43 -7.44 11.06 16.40
CA PRO A 43 -7.05 12.11 15.47
C PRO A 43 -7.62 13.48 15.89
N ASN A 44 -6.76 14.50 15.91
CA ASN A 44 -7.13 15.85 16.36
C ASN A 44 -7.61 16.77 15.23
N SER A 45 -7.37 16.39 13.96
CA SER A 45 -7.70 17.22 12.80
C SER A 45 -8.34 16.39 11.67
N PRO A 46 -9.06 17.05 10.75
CA PRO A 46 -9.55 16.39 9.53
C PRO A 46 -8.43 15.70 8.73
N LYS A 47 -7.25 16.31 8.67
CA LYS A 47 -6.08 15.78 7.99
C LYS A 47 -5.54 14.52 8.66
N GLU A 48 -5.50 14.49 9.97
CA GLU A 48 -5.11 13.28 10.71
C GLU A 48 -6.14 12.16 10.55
N LYS A 49 -7.45 12.46 10.57
CA LYS A 49 -8.50 11.48 10.29
C LYS A 49 -8.35 10.88 8.90
N PHE A 50 -8.08 11.72 7.91
CA PHE A 50 -7.79 11.28 6.55
C PHE A 50 -6.56 10.37 6.51
N ASN A 51 -5.45 10.79 7.11
CA ASN A 51 -4.21 10.01 7.15
C ASN A 51 -4.40 8.64 7.81
N ARG A 52 -5.20 8.55 8.86
CA ARG A 52 -5.53 7.27 9.52
C ARG A 52 -6.26 6.31 8.58
N ILE A 53 -7.27 6.80 7.85
CA ILE A 53 -8.03 5.99 6.87
C ILE A 53 -7.13 5.63 5.68
N HIS A 54 -6.38 6.59 5.16
CA HIS A 54 -5.43 6.38 4.08
C HIS A 54 -4.42 5.27 4.43
N LEU A 55 -3.87 5.30 5.65
CA LEU A 55 -2.97 4.28 6.16
C LEU A 55 -3.64 2.91 6.27
N SER A 56 -4.90 2.84 6.75
CA SER A 56 -5.61 1.57 6.86
C SER A 56 -5.81 0.89 5.50
N VAL A 57 -6.14 1.67 4.48
CA VAL A 57 -6.26 1.18 3.09
C VAL A 57 -4.91 0.67 2.57
N ARG A 58 -3.82 1.42 2.81
CA ARG A 58 -2.48 0.99 2.41
C ARG A 58 -2.02 -0.27 3.12
N ASN A 59 -2.34 -0.41 4.39
CA ASN A 59 -1.99 -1.60 5.17
C ASN A 59 -2.57 -2.89 4.55
N VAL A 60 -3.78 -2.83 3.99
CA VAL A 60 -4.37 -3.97 3.26
C VAL A 60 -3.50 -4.35 2.07
N ILE A 61 -3.03 -3.37 1.30
CA ILE A 61 -2.16 -3.62 0.12
C ILE A 61 -0.82 -4.22 0.55
N GLU A 62 -0.20 -3.66 1.59
CA GLU A 62 1.08 -4.16 2.11
C GLU A 62 0.97 -5.60 2.62
N ARG A 63 -0.12 -5.92 3.34
CA ARG A 63 -0.44 -7.28 3.78
C ARG A 63 -0.65 -8.22 2.59
N SER A 64 -1.35 -7.76 1.54
CA SER A 64 -1.57 -8.55 0.32
C SER A 64 -0.25 -8.88 -0.39
N PHE A 65 0.69 -7.93 -0.46
CA PHE A 65 2.03 -8.21 -0.97
C PHE A 65 2.83 -9.15 -0.06
N GLY A 66 2.64 -9.05 1.25
CA GLY A 66 3.21 -10.01 2.21
C GLY A 66 2.72 -11.44 1.92
N LEU A 67 1.42 -11.61 1.74
CA LEU A 67 0.80 -12.89 1.39
C LEU A 67 1.28 -13.41 0.03
N LEU A 68 1.37 -12.54 -0.98
CA LEU A 68 1.94 -12.88 -2.29
C LEU A 68 3.36 -13.44 -2.14
N LYS A 69 4.22 -12.77 -1.38
CA LYS A 69 5.60 -13.22 -1.15
C LYS A 69 5.66 -14.51 -0.33
N MET A 70 4.78 -14.69 0.64
CA MET A 70 4.69 -15.92 1.43
C MET A 70 4.38 -17.13 0.54
N LYS A 71 3.44 -17.01 -0.38
CA LYS A 71 3.11 -18.04 -1.37
C LYS A 71 4.22 -18.25 -2.40
N TRP A 72 4.83 -17.18 -2.87
CA TRP A 72 5.84 -17.19 -3.93
C TRP A 72 7.18 -16.75 -3.39
N GLN A 73 7.82 -17.60 -2.59
CA GLN A 73 9.04 -17.29 -1.83
C GLN A 73 10.20 -16.77 -2.71
N MET A 74 10.22 -17.08 -4.00
CA MET A 74 11.20 -16.53 -4.93
C MET A 74 11.13 -14.99 -5.03
N LEU A 75 10.02 -14.36 -4.66
CA LEU A 75 9.87 -12.90 -4.63
C LEU A 75 10.64 -12.24 -3.47
N TYR A 76 11.02 -12.98 -2.43
CA TYR A 76 11.91 -12.46 -1.38
C TYR A 76 13.34 -12.27 -1.86
N LYS A 77 13.79 -13.18 -2.69
CA LYS A 77 15.11 -13.14 -3.29
C LYS A 77 15.01 -13.53 -4.76
N MET A 78 14.77 -12.54 -5.58
CA MET A 78 14.74 -12.75 -7.02
C MET A 78 16.13 -13.19 -7.50
N PRO A 79 16.25 -14.33 -8.21
CA PRO A 79 17.50 -14.73 -8.84
C PRO A 79 17.99 -13.67 -9.82
N SER A 80 19.30 -13.70 -10.14
CA SER A 80 19.96 -12.76 -11.04
C SER A 80 19.58 -13.01 -12.51
N PHE A 81 18.30 -12.98 -12.80
CA PHE A 81 17.76 -13.04 -14.16
C PHE A 81 17.80 -11.67 -14.83
N SER A 82 17.66 -11.66 -16.15
CA SER A 82 17.48 -10.40 -16.88
C SER A 82 16.26 -9.64 -16.32
N MET A 83 16.27 -8.31 -16.38
CA MET A 83 15.16 -7.48 -15.92
C MET A 83 13.83 -7.85 -16.58
N LEU A 84 13.87 -8.24 -17.86
CA LEU A 84 12.67 -8.70 -18.58
C LEU A 84 12.12 -9.98 -17.98
N THR A 85 12.98 -10.94 -17.62
CA THR A 85 12.56 -12.20 -16.98
C THR A 85 11.99 -11.93 -15.59
N GLN A 86 12.64 -11.08 -14.78
CA GLN A 86 12.13 -10.71 -13.46
C GLN A 86 10.73 -10.08 -13.54
N LYS A 87 10.50 -9.16 -14.48
CA LYS A 87 9.18 -8.57 -14.71
C LYS A 87 8.12 -9.62 -15.07
N LYS A 88 8.47 -10.60 -15.91
CA LYS A 88 7.57 -11.71 -16.27
C LYS A 88 7.24 -12.59 -15.07
N ILE A 89 8.22 -12.89 -14.22
CA ILE A 89 8.00 -13.67 -12.99
C ILE A 89 7.03 -12.95 -12.06
N VAL A 90 7.25 -11.66 -11.80
CA VAL A 90 6.33 -10.87 -10.95
C VAL A 90 4.93 -10.84 -11.53
N ALA A 91 4.79 -10.60 -12.84
CA ALA A 91 3.48 -10.59 -13.48
C ALA A 91 2.78 -11.96 -13.40
N ALA A 92 3.50 -13.05 -13.68
CA ALA A 92 2.96 -14.39 -13.60
C ALA A 92 2.52 -14.78 -12.18
N THR A 93 3.33 -14.46 -11.17
CA THR A 93 2.98 -14.75 -9.77
C THR A 93 1.74 -13.95 -9.32
N MET A 94 1.58 -12.71 -9.75
CA MET A 94 0.38 -11.91 -9.47
C MET A 94 -0.87 -12.51 -10.12
N VAL A 95 -0.78 -12.94 -11.38
CA VAL A 95 -1.90 -13.57 -12.08
C VAL A 95 -2.30 -14.87 -11.41
N LEU A 96 -1.33 -15.73 -11.09
CA LEU A 96 -1.59 -16.99 -10.39
C LEU A 96 -2.15 -16.78 -8.98
N HIS A 97 -1.65 -15.77 -8.25
CA HIS A 97 -2.16 -15.41 -6.94
C HIS A 97 -3.65 -15.00 -6.99
N ASN A 98 -4.01 -14.14 -7.94
CA ASN A 98 -5.40 -13.75 -8.15
C ASN A 98 -6.28 -14.93 -8.58
N PHE A 99 -5.77 -15.77 -9.48
CA PHE A 99 -6.47 -16.98 -9.91
C PHE A 99 -6.76 -17.93 -8.75
N ILE A 100 -5.77 -18.20 -7.88
CA ILE A 100 -5.97 -19.03 -6.68
C ILE A 100 -7.00 -18.39 -5.76
N ARG A 101 -6.91 -17.09 -5.53
CA ARG A 101 -7.85 -16.36 -4.67
C ARG A 101 -9.30 -16.44 -5.17
N GLU A 102 -9.50 -16.44 -6.48
CA GLU A 102 -10.84 -16.52 -7.07
C GLU A 102 -11.42 -17.95 -7.13
N HIS A 103 -10.56 -18.98 -7.22
CA HIS A 103 -10.99 -20.35 -7.54
C HIS A 103 -10.71 -21.37 -6.44
N ALA A 104 -9.87 -21.07 -5.47
CA ALA A 104 -9.51 -21.96 -4.37
C ALA A 104 -10.02 -21.41 -3.03
N SER A 105 -11.31 -21.58 -2.75
CA SER A 105 -11.95 -21.16 -1.51
C SER A 105 -11.36 -21.79 -0.25
N ASP A 106 -10.68 -22.93 -0.39
CA ASP A 106 -10.15 -23.72 0.71
C ASP A 106 -8.68 -23.42 1.01
N ASP A 107 -8.10 -22.39 0.37
CA ASP A 107 -6.71 -22.00 0.61
C ASP A 107 -6.59 -21.34 2.01
N GLU A 108 -5.85 -22.02 2.90
CA GLU A 108 -5.72 -21.59 4.30
C GLU A 108 -5.08 -20.21 4.47
N ASP A 109 -4.14 -19.84 3.60
CA ASP A 109 -3.44 -18.56 3.69
C ASP A 109 -4.39 -17.41 3.41
N PHE A 110 -5.25 -17.55 2.39
CA PHE A 110 -6.28 -16.56 2.08
C PHE A 110 -7.36 -16.54 3.16
N ALA A 111 -7.78 -17.71 3.66
CA ALA A 111 -8.76 -17.79 4.74
C ALA A 111 -8.27 -17.09 6.02
N ASN A 112 -7.00 -17.25 6.37
CA ASN A 112 -6.39 -16.57 7.51
C ASN A 112 -6.27 -15.07 7.29
N PHE A 113 -5.90 -14.65 6.09
CA PHE A 113 -5.82 -13.23 5.71
C PHE A 113 -7.18 -12.53 5.82
N ASP A 114 -8.26 -13.19 5.39
CA ASP A 114 -9.61 -12.61 5.39
C ASP A 114 -10.23 -12.61 6.80
N ARG A 115 -9.91 -13.64 7.61
CA ARG A 115 -10.43 -13.77 8.97
C ARG A 115 -9.83 -12.78 9.95
N ASP A 116 -8.53 -12.50 9.83
CA ASP A 116 -7.81 -11.64 10.76
C ASP A 116 -7.31 -10.36 10.09
N PRO A 117 -7.96 -9.20 10.38
CA PRO A 117 -7.50 -7.90 9.89
C PRO A 117 -6.06 -7.53 10.30
N ASN A 118 -5.55 -8.16 11.37
CA ASN A 118 -4.19 -7.95 11.87
C ASN A 118 -3.21 -9.06 11.43
N PHE A 119 -3.67 -10.01 10.62
CA PHE A 119 -2.80 -11.06 10.10
C PHE A 119 -1.61 -10.46 9.37
N VAL A 120 -0.41 -10.75 9.86
CA VAL A 120 0.85 -10.33 9.25
C VAL A 120 1.49 -11.56 8.62
N PRO A 121 1.63 -11.61 7.29
CA PRO A 121 2.31 -12.71 6.62
C PRO A 121 3.74 -12.84 7.12
N THR A 122 4.08 -14.03 7.65
CA THR A 122 5.39 -14.27 8.23
C THR A 122 6.45 -14.43 7.14
N ILE A 123 7.49 -13.62 7.22
CA ILE A 123 8.69 -13.80 6.37
C ILE A 123 9.49 -14.97 6.93
N PRO A 124 9.75 -16.04 6.16
CA PRO A 124 10.61 -17.11 6.63
C PRO A 124 11.98 -16.56 7.07
N GLU A 125 12.50 -17.01 8.21
CA GLU A 125 13.71 -16.49 8.86
C GLU A 125 14.91 -16.39 7.90
N ARG A 126 15.07 -17.38 7.01
CA ARG A 126 16.11 -17.39 5.97
C ARG A 126 16.09 -16.18 5.02
N TYR A 127 14.96 -15.45 4.95
CA TYR A 127 14.78 -14.28 4.08
C TYR A 127 14.78 -12.95 4.85
N ASN A 128 14.85 -12.94 6.18
CA ASN A 128 14.83 -11.73 7.00
C ASN A 128 15.91 -10.71 6.60
N LYS A 129 17.08 -11.18 6.17
CA LYS A 129 18.16 -10.31 5.68
C LYS A 129 17.84 -9.56 4.37
N TYR A 130 16.77 -9.93 3.68
CA TYR A 130 16.29 -9.27 2.47
C TYR A 130 15.04 -8.42 2.72
N ALA A 131 14.54 -8.38 3.95
CA ALA A 131 13.49 -7.47 4.34
C ALA A 131 14.05 -6.05 4.23
N VAL A 132 13.55 -5.29 3.24
CA VAL A 132 13.88 -3.88 3.09
C VAL A 132 13.15 -3.14 4.20
N SER A 133 13.88 -2.53 5.12
CA SER A 133 13.30 -1.52 6.00
C SER A 133 12.70 -0.43 5.10
N PRO A 134 11.47 0.04 5.36
CA PRO A 134 10.95 1.16 4.62
C PRO A 134 11.87 2.36 4.87
N HIS A 135 12.76 2.62 3.93
CA HIS A 135 13.50 3.87 3.91
C HIS A 135 12.48 4.98 3.67
N ALA A 136 12.30 5.81 4.66
CA ALA A 136 11.79 7.16 4.45
C ALA A 136 12.84 7.87 3.57
N SER A 137 12.69 7.78 2.26
CA SER A 137 13.38 8.67 1.35
C SER A 137 12.70 10.02 1.48
N ASP A 138 13.28 10.85 2.31
CA ASP A 138 12.98 12.28 2.40
C ASP A 138 13.63 12.95 1.16
N ASP A 139 13.08 12.65 0.00
CA ASP A 139 13.39 13.36 -1.23
C ASP A 139 12.27 14.36 -1.49
N SER A 140 12.36 15.49 -0.79
CA SER A 140 11.52 16.66 -1.00
C SER A 140 11.91 17.36 -2.29
N THR A 141 11.61 16.75 -3.43
CA THR A 141 11.50 17.51 -4.68
C THR A 141 10.16 18.21 -4.65
N ASP A 142 10.17 19.52 -4.47
CA ASP A 142 9.02 20.41 -4.67
C ASP A 142 8.62 20.38 -6.15
N GLU A 143 7.92 19.34 -6.55
CA GLU A 143 7.18 19.31 -7.79
C GLU A 143 5.93 20.21 -7.63
N PRO A 144 5.55 21.00 -8.65
CA PRO A 144 4.38 21.87 -8.57
C PRO A 144 3.14 21.06 -8.19
N SER A 145 2.54 21.38 -7.05
CA SER A 145 1.32 20.74 -6.58
C SER A 145 0.20 20.97 -7.58
N PHE A 146 -0.45 19.90 -8.01
CA PHE A 146 -1.63 20.01 -8.85
C PHE A 146 -2.81 20.45 -7.99
N VAL A 147 -3.13 21.72 -8.02
CA VAL A 147 -4.18 22.39 -7.23
C VAL A 147 -5.49 21.57 -7.17
N THR A 148 -5.83 20.90 -8.23
CA THR A 148 -7.05 20.05 -8.32
C THR A 148 -7.03 18.84 -7.38
N MET A 149 -5.90 18.16 -7.19
CA MET A 149 -5.83 16.99 -6.29
C MET A 149 -5.71 17.39 -4.84
N ASP A 150 -5.10 18.53 -4.53
CA ASP A 150 -5.07 19.06 -3.16
C ASP A 150 -6.47 19.45 -2.71
N VAL A 151 -7.24 20.17 -3.56
CA VAL A 151 -8.64 20.52 -3.29
C VAL A 151 -9.51 19.26 -3.12
N PHE A 152 -9.29 18.25 -3.94
CA PHE A 152 -10.00 16.98 -3.82
C PHE A 152 -9.68 16.27 -2.50
N ARG A 153 -8.39 16.18 -2.12
CA ARG A 153 -7.95 15.60 -0.85
C ARG A 153 -8.53 16.35 0.35
N ASP A 154 -8.53 17.69 0.31
CA ASP A 154 -9.07 18.54 1.38
C ASP A 154 -10.60 18.35 1.52
N SER A 155 -11.32 18.23 0.39
CA SER A 155 -12.74 17.92 0.38
C SER A 155 -13.03 16.55 1.02
N MET A 156 -12.23 15.52 0.68
CA MET A 156 -12.35 14.19 1.30
C MET A 156 -12.06 14.24 2.81
N ALA A 157 -11.00 14.93 3.22
CA ALA A 157 -10.64 15.05 4.64
C ALA A 157 -11.77 15.74 5.44
N THR A 158 -12.39 16.76 4.87
CA THR A 158 -13.54 17.45 5.47
C THR A 158 -14.74 16.52 5.59
N SER A 159 -15.06 15.78 4.52
CA SER A 159 -16.19 14.83 4.50
C SER A 159 -16.00 13.72 5.54
N ILE A 160 -14.79 13.18 5.68
CA ILE A 160 -14.43 12.18 6.68
C ILE A 160 -14.56 12.74 8.11
N ALA A 161 -14.25 14.01 8.31
CA ALA A 161 -14.33 14.63 9.62
C ALA A 161 -15.76 14.85 10.09
N LEU A 162 -16.71 14.96 9.17
CA LEU A 162 -18.14 15.19 9.43
C LEU A 162 -18.95 13.87 9.59
N ALA A 163 -18.38 12.72 9.20
CA ALA A 163 -18.97 11.41 9.32
C ALA A 163 -18.75 10.78 10.70
#